data_e19c937430392adb0c6d8c02fed765a5
#
_entry.id   e19c937430392adb0c6d8c02fed765a5
#
_cell.length_a   1.000
_cell.length_b   1.000
_cell.length_c   1.000
_cell.angle_alpha   90.00
_cell.angle_beta   90.00
_cell.angle_gamma   90.00
#
_symmetry.space_group_name_H-M   'P 1'
#
loop_
_entity.id
_entity.type
_entity.pdbx_description
1 polymer ?
#
loop_
_entity_poly.entity_id
_entity_poly.type
_entity_poly.pdbx_seq_one_letter_code
_entity_poly.pdbx_strand_id
1 'polypeptide(L)'
;MSVVALFMMCGIDSLKAQQGNVEIVTTYTPEVASANKLLAPTRIADDPTIDPDIEYNVKTSLWQIDLNSHQFKPARASYWDYSGYKQFYVKADAGYPLASDLCFRYAMQTPKLGYLGVGVDHAGDFASRNGRSIAESFNMQNRVLLNGGIFAGSRMFEASLVYDNDIYNGYSMVDPERRLFHDATLALRFGDDFINLEKLNFAIELDGGLWAHRLPQFENMQSEYRASASVKLVREFSDNLINVDLDFGMWQSTKQLGYGDIRFGGSVGYARRFGFVSVEAGLGYLYDRVKMRDRASHFILPRAKVMFDLEKASFVPYVELSSGVSHNDVASLYALNPYIDSESVVSSLSTMPNTLNYNLSLGFTVTIFESRFTYHAYVGVDFIRDQLFWYISRPGEFGVDAYNNNRIFMGVGAKYLPIAGLELGLDFSYHFDNHKSPYAQSEPQMCGAVNIRYTLRDWSFYVGGKLLGSRSWTSVDEQMPNFAMPTTFDLGAGVGYCINNRVEVFAKGQNLLNSKIYDYAHYYQPGAGVKVGVKVDF
;
A
#
# COMPACT_ATOMS: atom_id res chain seq x y z
N MET A 1 -6.23 9.06 -6.29
CA MET A 1 -4.80 8.70 -6.24
C MET A 1 -3.97 9.74 -5.51
N SER A 2 -4.24 11.01 -5.60
CA SER A 2 -3.46 12.02 -4.87
C SER A 2 -3.34 11.76 -3.37
N VAL A 3 -4.36 11.25 -2.71
CA VAL A 3 -4.32 10.84 -1.30
C VAL A 3 -3.57 9.52 -1.12
N VAL A 4 -3.66 8.60 -2.06
CA VAL A 4 -2.96 7.29 -2.03
C VAL A 4 -1.48 7.45 -2.35
N ALA A 5 -1.13 8.31 -3.31
CA ALA A 5 0.27 8.62 -3.62
C ALA A 5 0.97 9.36 -2.47
N LEU A 6 0.25 10.25 -1.79
CA LEU A 6 0.79 10.96 -0.63
C LEU A 6 0.91 10.06 0.61
N PHE A 7 0.01 9.06 0.74
CA PHE A 7 0.15 7.99 1.73
C PHE A 7 1.34 7.08 1.42
N MET A 8 1.62 6.83 0.14
CA MET A 8 2.81 6.10 -0.27
C MET A 8 4.09 6.88 0.05
N MET A 9 4.10 8.21 -0.11
CA MET A 9 5.28 9.01 0.21
C MET A 9 5.58 9.12 1.70
N CYS A 10 4.57 9.07 2.56
CA CYS A 10 4.76 9.13 4.02
C CYS A 10 4.87 7.77 4.71
N GLY A 11 4.58 6.68 4.01
CA GLY A 11 4.43 5.35 4.62
C GLY A 11 5.09 4.19 3.86
N ILE A 12 5.88 4.47 2.82
CA ILE A 12 6.41 3.41 1.95
C ILE A 12 7.28 2.41 2.71
N ASP A 13 7.98 2.85 3.73
CA ASP A 13 8.87 1.95 4.48
C ASP A 13 8.21 1.25 5.66
N SER A 14 7.14 1.81 6.25
CA SER A 14 6.39 1.12 7.30
C SER A 14 5.33 0.14 6.76
N LEU A 15 4.92 0.26 5.49
CA LEU A 15 3.95 -0.63 4.86
C LEU A 15 4.59 -1.91 4.28
N LYS A 16 5.89 -1.95 4.05
CA LYS A 16 6.55 -3.20 3.61
C LYS A 16 6.57 -4.28 4.69
N ALA A 17 6.52 -3.92 5.97
CA ALA A 17 6.33 -4.87 7.06
C ALA A 17 4.88 -5.35 7.19
N GLN A 18 3.92 -4.70 6.56
CA GLN A 18 2.48 -5.01 6.64
C GLN A 18 1.85 -5.44 5.31
N GLN A 19 2.63 -5.73 4.29
CA GLN A 19 2.10 -6.30 3.04
C GLN A 19 1.48 -7.70 3.19
N GLY A 20 1.45 -8.23 4.42
CA GLY A 20 0.71 -9.44 4.76
C GLY A 20 -0.63 -9.20 5.45
N ASN A 21 -0.99 -7.97 5.78
CA ASN A 21 -2.34 -7.67 6.18
C ASN A 21 -3.21 -7.48 4.93
N VAL A 22 -3.56 -8.58 4.32
CA VAL A 22 -4.91 -8.68 3.81
C VAL A 22 -5.78 -8.40 5.03
N GLU A 23 -6.24 -7.17 5.17
CA GLU A 23 -7.42 -6.88 5.95
C GLU A 23 -8.55 -7.65 5.25
N ILE A 24 -8.62 -8.94 5.57
CA ILE A 24 -9.89 -9.63 5.50
C ILE A 24 -10.70 -8.93 6.58
N VAL A 25 -11.34 -7.83 6.22
CA VAL A 25 -12.54 -7.40 6.90
C VAL A 25 -13.63 -8.40 6.50
N THR A 26 -13.39 -9.65 6.83
CA THR A 26 -14.50 -10.45 7.22
C THR A 26 -14.96 -9.77 8.50
N THR A 27 -16.09 -9.12 8.48
CA THR A 27 -16.98 -9.20 9.60
C THR A 27 -17.16 -10.69 9.86
N TYR A 28 -16.21 -11.28 10.58
CA TYR A 28 -16.42 -12.53 11.25
C TYR A 28 -17.41 -12.16 12.34
N THR A 29 -18.69 -12.16 11.99
CA THR A 29 -19.70 -12.55 12.93
C THR A 29 -19.39 -14.02 13.17
N PRO A 30 -18.89 -14.43 14.34
CA PRO A 30 -18.92 -15.83 14.68
C PRO A 30 -20.40 -16.19 14.59
N GLU A 31 -20.82 -16.84 13.51
CA GLU A 31 -21.97 -17.70 13.61
C GLU A 31 -21.52 -18.73 14.62
N VAL A 32 -21.90 -18.49 15.86
CA VAL A 32 -22.03 -19.57 16.82
C VAL A 32 -22.96 -20.53 16.10
N ALA A 33 -22.35 -21.55 15.49
CA ALA A 33 -23.11 -22.66 14.97
C ALA A 33 -24.09 -22.97 16.11
N SER A 34 -25.36 -22.81 15.84
CA SER A 34 -26.39 -23.07 16.83
C SER A 34 -26.14 -24.51 17.26
N ALA A 35 -25.43 -24.65 18.36
CA ALA A 35 -25.28 -25.95 18.98
C ALA A 35 -26.70 -26.36 19.19
N ASN A 36 -27.15 -27.32 18.40
CA ASN A 36 -28.43 -27.94 18.61
C ASN A 36 -28.44 -28.33 20.08
N LYS A 37 -29.18 -27.55 20.84
CA LYS A 37 -29.38 -27.81 22.24
C LYS A 37 -29.99 -29.20 22.27
N LEU A 38 -29.14 -30.19 22.56
CA LEU A 38 -29.61 -31.51 22.86
C LEU A 38 -30.56 -31.31 24.03
N LEU A 39 -31.86 -31.35 23.75
CA LEU A 39 -32.93 -31.42 24.73
C LEU A 39 -32.90 -32.84 25.34
N ALA A 40 -31.78 -33.16 25.98
CA ALA A 40 -31.75 -34.19 26.97
C ALA A 40 -32.17 -33.51 28.29
N PRO A 41 -33.27 -33.88 28.89
CA PRO A 41 -33.60 -33.41 30.22
C PRO A 41 -32.45 -33.85 31.13
N THR A 42 -31.65 -32.91 31.57
CA THR A 42 -30.70 -33.15 32.66
C THR A 42 -31.49 -33.50 33.87
N ARG A 43 -31.54 -34.79 34.21
CA ARG A 43 -31.91 -35.19 35.55
C ARG A 43 -30.81 -34.67 36.46
N ILE A 44 -31.14 -33.63 37.19
CA ILE A 44 -30.36 -33.22 38.34
C ILE A 44 -30.53 -34.35 39.36
N ALA A 45 -29.50 -35.15 39.51
CA ALA A 45 -29.42 -36.03 40.68
C ALA A 45 -29.06 -35.10 41.83
N ASP A 46 -29.99 -34.93 42.76
CA ASP A 46 -29.75 -34.28 44.03
C ASP A 46 -28.74 -35.12 44.82
N ASP A 47 -27.46 -34.78 44.73
CA ASP A 47 -26.50 -35.18 45.75
C ASP A 47 -25.55 -34.00 46.00
N PRO A 48 -25.77 -33.23 47.07
CA PRO A 48 -24.96 -32.07 47.39
C PRO A 48 -23.81 -32.45 48.31
N THR A 49 -22.89 -33.22 47.85
CA THR A 49 -21.55 -33.25 48.46
C THR A 49 -20.64 -32.37 47.60
N ILE A 50 -20.71 -31.06 47.86
CA ILE A 50 -19.70 -30.12 47.39
C ILE A 50 -18.44 -30.43 48.21
N ASP A 51 -17.45 -31.04 47.56
CA ASP A 51 -16.12 -31.16 48.09
C ASP A 51 -15.47 -29.75 48.12
N PRO A 52 -15.13 -29.18 49.28
CA PRO A 52 -14.57 -27.84 49.37
C PRO A 52 -13.14 -27.73 48.89
N ASP A 53 -12.48 -28.80 48.45
CA ASP A 53 -11.13 -28.83 47.93
C ASP A 53 -11.05 -28.97 46.41
N ILE A 54 -11.86 -28.22 45.68
CA ILE A 54 -11.65 -28.05 44.24
C ILE A 54 -10.46 -27.09 44.08
N GLU A 55 -9.26 -27.63 43.92
CA GLU A 55 -8.16 -26.87 43.33
C GLU A 55 -8.54 -26.45 41.93
N TYR A 56 -8.90 -25.17 41.79
CA TYR A 56 -9.07 -24.53 40.48
C TYR A 56 -7.69 -24.43 39.83
N ASN A 57 -7.30 -25.48 39.14
CA ASN A 57 -6.18 -25.42 38.23
C ASN A 57 -6.64 -24.64 37.00
N VAL A 58 -6.73 -23.32 37.11
CA VAL A 58 -6.94 -22.43 35.99
C VAL A 58 -5.68 -22.54 35.15
N LYS A 59 -5.65 -23.48 34.23
CA LYS A 59 -4.77 -23.40 33.10
C LYS A 59 -5.20 -22.18 32.33
N THR A 60 -4.63 -21.04 32.69
CA THR A 60 -4.57 -19.90 31.77
C THR A 60 -3.79 -20.40 30.56
N SER A 61 -4.49 -20.94 29.58
CA SER A 61 -3.95 -21.06 28.26
C SER A 61 -3.78 -19.62 27.79
N LEU A 62 -2.61 -19.05 28.03
CA LEU A 62 -2.16 -17.88 27.30
C LEU A 62 -2.31 -18.26 25.84
N TRP A 63 -3.26 -17.65 25.15
CA TRP A 63 -3.32 -17.67 23.72
C TRP A 63 -2.02 -17.02 23.27
N GLN A 64 -1.02 -17.85 22.98
CA GLN A 64 0.16 -17.40 22.27
C GLN A 64 -0.34 -16.93 20.91
N ILE A 65 -0.51 -15.63 20.80
CA ILE A 65 -0.54 -15.02 19.48
C ILE A 65 0.90 -15.17 18.99
N ASP A 66 1.10 -16.16 18.14
CA ASP A 66 2.36 -16.32 17.43
C ASP A 66 2.49 -15.10 16.52
N LEU A 67 3.07 -14.03 17.05
CA LEU A 67 3.50 -12.85 16.29
C LEU A 67 4.76 -13.20 15.49
N ASN A 68 4.76 -14.38 14.89
CA ASN A 68 5.74 -14.75 13.90
C ASN A 68 5.48 -13.92 12.66
N SER A 69 6.16 -12.80 12.52
CA SER A 69 6.11 -11.97 11.32
C SER A 69 6.55 -12.70 10.05
N HIS A 70 7.14 -13.89 10.19
CA HIS A 70 7.53 -14.78 9.10
C HIS A 70 6.63 -15.93 8.89
N GLN A 71 6.03 -16.34 9.93
CA GLN A 71 5.10 -17.40 9.96
C GLN A 71 3.75 -16.82 10.29
N PHE A 72 3.27 -15.92 9.45
CA PHE A 72 1.93 -16.19 9.03
C PHE A 72 2.01 -17.55 8.33
N LYS A 73 2.00 -18.64 9.10
CA LYS A 73 1.31 -19.81 8.61
C LYS A 73 -0.03 -19.21 8.27
N PRO A 74 -0.34 -19.00 6.97
CA PRO A 74 -1.66 -18.50 6.63
C PRO A 74 -2.57 -19.44 7.38
N ALA A 75 -3.45 -18.91 8.22
CA ALA A 75 -4.42 -19.74 8.89
C ALA A 75 -4.79 -20.73 7.81
N ARG A 76 -4.76 -22.03 8.08
CA ARG A 76 -5.02 -23.06 7.07
C ARG A 76 -6.46 -22.92 6.55
N ALA A 77 -6.79 -21.77 6.10
CA ALA A 77 -7.75 -21.54 5.08
C ALA A 77 -7.14 -22.31 3.94
N SER A 78 -7.64 -23.51 3.67
CA SER A 78 -7.35 -24.11 2.39
C SER A 78 -7.55 -22.97 1.41
N TYR A 79 -6.54 -22.57 0.67
CA TYR A 79 -6.59 -21.50 -0.34
C TYR A 79 -7.82 -21.64 -1.24
N TRP A 80 -8.54 -22.70 -1.08
CA TRP A 80 -9.57 -23.25 -1.93
C TRP A 80 -10.95 -23.40 -1.25
N ASP A 81 -11.11 -23.06 0.03
CA ASP A 81 -12.41 -23.06 0.70
C ASP A 81 -12.90 -21.62 0.90
N TYR A 82 -13.55 -21.14 -0.11
CA TYR A 82 -14.19 -19.82 -0.12
C TYR A 82 -15.71 -19.96 0.16
N SER A 83 -16.11 -20.94 0.94
CA SER A 83 -17.49 -21.05 1.38
C SER A 83 -17.90 -19.79 2.13
N GLY A 84 -18.85 -19.06 1.59
CA GLY A 84 -19.30 -17.77 2.12
C GLY A 84 -18.74 -16.52 1.44
N TYR A 85 -17.94 -16.66 0.36
CA TYR A 85 -17.46 -15.53 -0.43
C TYR A 85 -18.63 -14.86 -1.18
N LYS A 86 -18.76 -13.55 -0.99
CA LYS A 86 -19.75 -12.77 -1.73
C LYS A 86 -19.25 -12.56 -3.16
N GLN A 87 -20.04 -13.02 -4.12
CA GLN A 87 -19.62 -13.03 -5.53
C GLN A 87 -19.68 -11.64 -6.19
N PHE A 88 -20.49 -10.76 -5.63
CA PHE A 88 -20.78 -9.47 -6.24
C PHE A 88 -20.65 -8.34 -5.22
N TYR A 89 -19.92 -7.30 -5.57
CA TYR A 89 -19.76 -6.10 -4.77
C TYR A 89 -19.86 -4.85 -5.65
N VAL A 90 -20.72 -3.93 -5.29
CA VAL A 90 -20.81 -2.58 -5.90
C VAL A 90 -20.82 -1.55 -4.80
N LYS A 91 -20.00 -0.53 -4.96
CA LYS A 91 -20.06 0.70 -4.18
C LYS A 91 -20.07 1.87 -5.17
N ALA A 92 -21.09 2.70 -5.10
CA ALA A 92 -21.20 3.89 -5.93
C ALA A 92 -21.55 5.08 -5.04
N ASP A 93 -20.85 6.18 -5.24
CA ASP A 93 -21.15 7.44 -4.57
C ASP A 93 -20.92 8.64 -5.48
N ALA A 94 -21.67 9.70 -5.21
CA ALA A 94 -21.53 10.99 -5.87
C ALA A 94 -21.77 12.11 -4.86
N GLY A 95 -21.24 13.30 -5.15
CA GLY A 95 -21.33 14.37 -4.19
C GLY A 95 -21.07 15.76 -4.70
N TYR A 96 -21.02 16.70 -3.75
CA TYR A 96 -20.69 18.09 -3.97
C TYR A 96 -19.41 18.46 -3.17
N PRO A 97 -18.42 19.18 -3.74
CA PRO A 97 -18.29 19.53 -5.16
C PRO A 97 -18.41 18.31 -6.07
N LEU A 98 -18.79 18.50 -7.32
CA LEU A 98 -19.11 17.39 -8.22
C LEU A 98 -17.98 16.36 -8.27
N ALA A 99 -18.26 15.20 -7.74
CA ALA A 99 -17.34 14.08 -7.68
C ALA A 99 -18.12 12.76 -7.78
N SER A 100 -17.50 11.73 -8.34
CA SER A 100 -18.09 10.40 -8.47
C SER A 100 -17.05 9.33 -8.14
N ASP A 101 -17.47 8.30 -7.42
CA ASP A 101 -16.67 7.10 -7.19
C ASP A 101 -17.53 5.87 -7.52
N LEU A 102 -16.95 4.92 -8.22
CA LEU A 102 -17.54 3.61 -8.47
C LEU A 102 -16.49 2.54 -8.22
N CYS A 103 -16.86 1.53 -7.44
CA CYS A 103 -16.08 0.31 -7.29
C CYS A 103 -17.00 -0.88 -7.55
N PHE A 104 -16.68 -1.65 -8.56
CA PHE A 104 -17.37 -2.88 -8.92
C PHE A 104 -16.40 -4.04 -8.78
N ARG A 105 -16.85 -5.14 -8.18
CA ARG A 105 -16.12 -6.41 -8.13
C ARG A 105 -17.10 -7.54 -8.37
N TYR A 106 -16.66 -8.45 -9.21
CA TYR A 106 -17.32 -9.73 -9.41
C TYR A 106 -16.27 -10.83 -9.30
N ALA A 107 -16.60 -11.88 -8.57
CA ALA A 107 -15.73 -13.04 -8.46
C ALA A 107 -16.56 -14.32 -8.55
N MET A 108 -16.12 -15.21 -9.40
CA MET A 108 -16.67 -16.56 -9.53
C MET A 108 -15.61 -17.55 -9.17
N GLN A 109 -15.95 -18.51 -8.36
CA GLN A 109 -15.05 -19.58 -8.01
C GLN A 109 -15.74 -20.94 -8.15
N THR A 110 -14.99 -21.86 -8.72
CA THR A 110 -15.34 -23.27 -8.78
C THR A 110 -14.33 -24.03 -7.91
N PRO A 111 -14.79 -24.60 -6.77
CA PRO A 111 -13.90 -25.35 -5.89
C PRO A 111 -13.09 -26.40 -6.67
N LYS A 112 -11.79 -26.50 -6.40
CA LYS A 112 -10.82 -27.40 -7.06
C LYS A 112 -10.52 -27.11 -8.54
N LEU A 113 -11.26 -26.26 -9.22
CA LEU A 113 -10.99 -25.91 -10.63
C LEU A 113 -10.25 -24.59 -10.75
N GLY A 114 -10.76 -23.54 -10.13
CA GLY A 114 -10.16 -22.22 -10.24
C GLY A 114 -11.11 -21.10 -9.88
N TYR A 115 -10.69 -19.87 -10.18
CA TYR A 115 -11.45 -18.66 -9.96
C TYR A 115 -11.32 -17.68 -11.12
N LEU A 116 -12.29 -16.79 -11.25
CA LEU A 116 -12.28 -15.66 -12.16
C LEU A 116 -12.78 -14.43 -11.41
N GLY A 117 -12.07 -13.31 -11.52
CA GLY A 117 -12.42 -12.04 -10.94
C GLY A 117 -12.44 -10.92 -11.98
N VAL A 118 -13.39 -10.02 -11.84
CA VAL A 118 -13.50 -8.79 -12.64
C VAL A 118 -13.66 -7.62 -11.69
N GLY A 119 -12.89 -6.57 -11.89
CA GLY A 119 -12.97 -5.33 -11.12
C GLY A 119 -13.01 -4.10 -12.01
N VAL A 120 -13.78 -3.11 -11.60
CA VAL A 120 -13.79 -1.78 -12.21
C VAL A 120 -13.79 -0.75 -11.10
N ASP A 121 -12.85 0.19 -11.16
CA ASP A 121 -12.80 1.36 -10.29
C ASP A 121 -12.89 2.62 -11.13
N HIS A 122 -13.66 3.57 -10.66
CA HIS A 122 -13.72 4.90 -11.19
C HIS A 122 -13.67 5.91 -10.05
N ALA A 123 -12.86 6.95 -10.21
CA ALA A 123 -12.82 8.11 -9.33
C ALA A 123 -12.75 9.38 -10.17
N GLY A 124 -13.73 10.24 -10.03
CA GLY A 124 -13.82 11.51 -10.76
C GLY A 124 -13.95 12.68 -9.78
N ASP A 125 -13.20 13.73 -10.06
CA ASP A 125 -13.25 15.00 -9.37
C ASP A 125 -13.45 16.11 -10.41
N PHE A 126 -14.62 16.69 -10.42
CA PHE A 126 -15.08 17.65 -11.41
C PHE A 126 -15.26 19.05 -10.81
N ALA A 127 -14.47 19.38 -9.77
CA ALA A 127 -14.50 20.70 -9.16
C ALA A 127 -13.81 21.75 -10.06
N SER A 128 -14.42 22.93 -10.16
CA SER A 128 -13.77 24.10 -10.75
C SER A 128 -12.68 24.65 -9.81
N ARG A 129 -11.48 24.98 -10.33
CA ARG A 129 -10.33 25.44 -9.58
C ARG A 129 -9.61 26.59 -10.27
N ASN A 130 -8.99 27.48 -9.48
CA ASN A 130 -8.21 28.64 -10.00
C ASN A 130 -8.94 29.50 -11.03
N GLY A 131 -10.29 29.61 -10.93
CA GLY A 131 -11.08 30.33 -11.92
C GLY A 131 -11.23 29.63 -13.27
N ARG A 132 -10.72 28.41 -13.41
CA ARG A 132 -10.87 27.56 -14.60
C ARG A 132 -12.23 26.86 -14.60
N SER A 133 -12.74 26.59 -15.78
CA SER A 133 -13.95 25.78 -15.96
C SER A 133 -13.73 24.34 -15.48
N ILE A 134 -14.81 23.61 -15.27
CA ILE A 134 -14.76 22.18 -14.93
C ILE A 134 -13.97 21.40 -16.00
N ALA A 135 -14.19 21.73 -17.28
CA ALA A 135 -13.51 21.05 -18.40
C ALA A 135 -11.99 21.22 -18.43
N GLU A 136 -11.47 22.26 -17.77
CA GLU A 136 -10.05 22.58 -17.66
C GLU A 136 -9.43 22.15 -16.32
N SER A 137 -10.24 21.69 -15.35
CA SER A 137 -9.77 21.42 -13.99
C SER A 137 -10.17 20.06 -13.43
N PHE A 138 -10.94 19.24 -14.15
CA PHE A 138 -11.32 17.91 -13.67
C PHE A 138 -10.14 16.92 -13.71
N ASN A 139 -10.17 15.98 -12.79
CA ASN A 139 -9.29 14.81 -12.80
C ASN A 139 -10.14 13.55 -12.76
N MET A 140 -9.73 12.51 -13.45
CA MET A 140 -10.47 11.26 -13.51
C MET A 140 -9.49 10.09 -13.59
N GLN A 141 -9.79 9.03 -12.85
CA GLN A 141 -9.02 7.80 -12.83
C GLN A 141 -9.94 6.62 -13.00
N ASN A 142 -9.58 5.73 -13.92
CA ASN A 142 -10.33 4.52 -14.18
C ASN A 142 -9.38 3.33 -14.17
N ARG A 143 -9.80 2.25 -13.53
CA ARG A 143 -9.07 0.99 -13.50
C ARG A 143 -10.00 -0.15 -13.85
N VAL A 144 -9.52 -1.04 -14.72
CA VAL A 144 -10.16 -2.32 -15.00
C VAL A 144 -9.20 -3.43 -14.61
N LEU A 145 -9.69 -4.37 -13.82
CA LEU A 145 -8.96 -5.55 -13.37
C LEU A 145 -9.66 -6.81 -13.88
N LEU A 146 -8.90 -7.69 -14.51
CA LEU A 146 -9.29 -9.05 -14.84
C LEU A 146 -8.27 -9.99 -14.21
N ASN A 147 -8.70 -10.93 -13.39
CA ASN A 147 -7.81 -11.93 -12.81
C ASN A 147 -8.47 -13.29 -12.79
N GLY A 148 -7.68 -14.33 -12.90
CA GLY A 148 -8.17 -15.68 -12.84
C GLY A 148 -7.05 -16.68 -12.56
N GLY A 149 -7.40 -17.81 -12.02
CA GLY A 149 -6.47 -18.86 -11.70
C GLY A 149 -7.06 -20.26 -11.86
N ILE A 150 -6.21 -21.20 -12.20
CA ILE A 150 -6.55 -22.62 -12.33
C ILE A 150 -5.72 -23.40 -11.31
N PHE A 151 -6.37 -24.26 -10.55
CA PHE A 151 -5.76 -25.09 -9.52
C PHE A 151 -5.38 -26.47 -10.08
N ALA A 152 -4.15 -26.89 -9.84
CA ALA A 152 -3.63 -28.18 -10.24
C ALA A 152 -2.94 -28.87 -9.05
N GLY A 153 -3.74 -29.41 -8.14
CA GLY A 153 -3.24 -29.98 -6.87
C GLY A 153 -2.68 -28.91 -5.95
N SER A 154 -1.39 -28.97 -5.62
CA SER A 154 -0.69 -27.93 -4.83
C SER A 154 -0.16 -26.78 -5.69
N ARG A 155 -0.40 -26.79 -6.99
CA ARG A 155 0.06 -25.77 -7.92
C ARG A 155 -1.07 -24.93 -8.43
N MET A 156 -0.73 -23.69 -8.77
CA MET A 156 -1.67 -22.73 -9.31
C MET A 156 -1.05 -22.01 -10.50
N PHE A 157 -1.84 -21.86 -11.55
CA PHE A 157 -1.57 -20.92 -12.63
C PHE A 157 -2.53 -19.76 -12.49
N GLU A 158 -2.00 -18.54 -12.41
CA GLU A 158 -2.76 -17.30 -12.31
C GLU A 158 -2.41 -16.38 -13.47
N ALA A 159 -3.41 -15.62 -13.92
CA ALA A 159 -3.25 -14.54 -14.86
C ALA A 159 -4.01 -13.32 -14.35
N SER A 160 -3.40 -12.15 -14.45
CA SER A 160 -4.00 -10.88 -14.07
C SER A 160 -3.72 -9.84 -15.14
N LEU A 161 -4.75 -9.16 -15.60
CA LEU A 161 -4.66 -8.02 -16.51
C LEU A 161 -5.22 -6.79 -15.79
N VAL A 162 -4.40 -5.76 -15.70
CA VAL A 162 -4.79 -4.45 -15.14
C VAL A 162 -4.67 -3.41 -16.23
N TYR A 163 -5.69 -2.60 -16.40
CA TYR A 163 -5.66 -1.44 -17.28
C TYR A 163 -6.08 -0.19 -16.51
N ASP A 164 -5.19 0.79 -16.46
CA ASP A 164 -5.41 2.10 -15.86
C ASP A 164 -5.51 3.16 -16.95
N ASN A 165 -6.48 4.05 -16.78
CA ASN A 165 -6.64 5.23 -17.60
C ASN A 165 -6.85 6.44 -16.70
N ASP A 166 -5.86 7.32 -16.68
CA ASP A 166 -5.84 8.50 -15.81
C ASP A 166 -5.85 9.78 -16.66
N ILE A 167 -6.71 10.70 -16.28
CA ILE A 167 -6.82 12.03 -16.90
C ILE A 167 -6.53 13.09 -15.84
N TYR A 168 -5.56 13.94 -16.12
CA TYR A 168 -5.22 15.09 -15.30
C TYR A 168 -5.24 16.36 -16.14
N ASN A 169 -5.84 17.41 -15.61
CA ASN A 169 -5.80 18.72 -16.23
C ASN A 169 -4.80 19.63 -15.50
N GLY A 170 -3.90 20.22 -16.25
CA GLY A 170 -2.90 21.17 -15.75
C GLY A 170 -3.48 22.55 -15.48
N TYR A 171 -4.51 22.66 -14.65
CA TYR A 171 -5.26 23.91 -14.41
C TYR A 171 -4.43 25.04 -13.79
N SER A 172 -3.26 24.76 -13.28
CA SER A 172 -2.31 25.73 -12.75
C SER A 172 -1.22 26.13 -13.76
N MET A 173 -1.19 25.53 -14.93
CA MET A 173 -0.29 25.91 -16.03
C MET A 173 -0.74 27.23 -16.66
N VAL A 174 0.18 27.92 -17.31
CA VAL A 174 -0.12 29.13 -18.10
C VAL A 174 -1.16 28.77 -19.18
N ASP A 175 -0.84 27.76 -19.96
CA ASP A 175 -1.72 27.17 -20.96
C ASP A 175 -2.19 25.79 -20.42
N PRO A 176 -3.44 25.67 -19.94
CA PRO A 176 -3.91 24.42 -19.37
C PRO A 176 -3.90 23.27 -20.36
N GLU A 177 -3.21 22.20 -20.01
CA GLU A 177 -3.09 21.01 -20.84
C GLU A 177 -3.79 19.82 -20.21
N ARG A 178 -4.46 19.03 -21.04
CA ARG A 178 -4.98 17.74 -20.63
C ARG A 178 -3.93 16.67 -20.83
N ARG A 179 -3.62 15.95 -19.77
CA ARG A 179 -2.69 14.83 -19.76
C ARG A 179 -3.47 13.54 -19.62
N LEU A 180 -3.25 12.63 -20.55
CA LEU A 180 -3.92 11.35 -20.63
C LEU A 180 -2.87 10.25 -20.53
N PHE A 181 -3.04 9.38 -19.53
CA PHE A 181 -2.15 8.26 -19.27
C PHE A 181 -2.90 6.95 -19.45
N HIS A 182 -2.21 5.98 -20.02
CA HIS A 182 -2.67 4.60 -20.16
C HIS A 182 -1.59 3.69 -19.60
N ASP A 183 -1.97 2.77 -18.75
CA ASP A 183 -1.08 1.71 -18.26
C ASP A 183 -1.80 0.37 -18.36
N ALA A 184 -1.24 -0.56 -19.09
CA ALA A 184 -1.74 -1.92 -19.21
C ALA A 184 -0.67 -2.88 -18.73
N THR A 185 -0.98 -3.72 -17.76
CA THR A 185 -0.06 -4.72 -17.20
C THR A 185 -0.70 -6.09 -17.20
N LEU A 186 -0.01 -7.06 -17.78
CA LEU A 186 -0.34 -8.49 -17.74
C LEU A 186 0.67 -9.18 -16.82
N ALA A 187 0.18 -9.84 -15.78
CA ALA A 187 0.97 -10.66 -14.88
C ALA A 187 0.54 -12.13 -15.02
N LEU A 188 1.51 -13.03 -15.13
CA LEU A 188 1.31 -14.46 -15.16
C LEU A 188 2.12 -15.08 -14.03
N ARG A 189 1.51 -15.95 -13.25
CA ARG A 189 2.17 -16.66 -12.16
C ARG A 189 1.91 -18.16 -12.29
N PHE A 190 2.96 -18.93 -12.11
CA PHE A 190 2.87 -20.38 -11.97
C PHE A 190 3.73 -20.82 -10.79
N GLY A 191 3.16 -21.58 -9.87
CA GLY A 191 3.92 -22.03 -8.71
C GLY A 191 3.12 -22.87 -7.73
N ASP A 192 3.79 -23.24 -6.66
CA ASP A 192 3.23 -23.98 -5.55
C ASP A 192 2.43 -23.05 -4.59
N ASP A 193 1.65 -23.65 -3.71
CA ASP A 193 0.80 -22.96 -2.71
C ASP A 193 1.57 -22.51 -1.45
N PHE A 194 2.83 -22.90 -1.31
CA PHE A 194 3.71 -22.60 -0.15
C PHE A 194 3.13 -23.04 1.21
N ILE A 195 2.18 -23.96 1.23
CA ILE A 195 1.59 -24.47 2.48
C ILE A 195 2.54 -25.45 3.17
N ASN A 196 3.18 -26.34 2.40
CA ASN A 196 4.14 -27.30 2.93
C ASN A 196 5.56 -26.87 2.61
N LEU A 197 6.17 -26.13 3.53
CA LEU A 197 7.52 -25.61 3.37
C LEU A 197 8.63 -26.65 3.53
N GLU A 198 8.35 -27.86 4.05
CA GLU A 198 9.34 -28.96 4.10
C GLU A 198 9.73 -29.42 2.69
N LYS A 199 8.84 -29.26 1.72
CA LYS A 199 9.13 -29.49 0.31
C LYS A 199 9.71 -28.21 -0.30
N LEU A 200 10.48 -28.38 -1.37
CA LEU A 200 10.89 -27.27 -2.19
C LEU A 200 9.65 -26.68 -2.89
N ASN A 201 9.29 -25.46 -2.54
CA ASN A 201 8.26 -24.69 -3.20
C ASN A 201 8.90 -23.72 -4.18
N PHE A 202 8.23 -23.49 -5.29
CA PHE A 202 8.66 -22.52 -6.28
C PHE A 202 7.48 -21.66 -6.77
N ALA A 203 7.79 -20.44 -7.19
CA ALA A 203 6.91 -19.60 -7.98
C ALA A 203 7.71 -18.92 -9.09
N ILE A 204 7.12 -18.87 -10.28
CA ILE A 204 7.63 -18.15 -11.44
C ILE A 204 6.58 -17.09 -11.76
N GLU A 205 7.01 -15.84 -11.86
CA GLU A 205 6.16 -14.72 -12.22
C GLU A 205 6.73 -14.05 -13.48
N LEU A 206 5.87 -13.74 -14.43
CA LEU A 206 6.19 -13.05 -15.66
C LEU A 206 5.25 -11.87 -15.80
N ASP A 207 5.80 -10.68 -15.91
CA ASP A 207 5.00 -9.46 -16.07
C ASP A 207 5.37 -8.79 -17.39
N GLY A 208 4.36 -8.30 -18.08
CA GLY A 208 4.52 -7.45 -19.24
C GLY A 208 3.68 -6.19 -19.09
N GLY A 209 4.24 -5.03 -19.37
CA GLY A 209 3.56 -3.74 -19.24
C GLY A 209 3.73 -2.84 -20.45
N LEU A 210 2.70 -2.07 -20.74
CA LEU A 210 2.71 -1.00 -21.70
C LEU A 210 2.19 0.25 -21.01
N TRP A 211 3.05 1.24 -20.86
CA TRP A 211 2.63 2.57 -20.46
C TRP A 211 2.67 3.50 -21.67
N ALA A 212 1.69 4.37 -21.81
CA ALA A 212 1.60 5.31 -22.92
C ALA A 212 0.97 6.63 -22.49
N HIS A 213 1.45 7.72 -23.05
CA HIS A 213 0.87 9.02 -22.81
C HIS A 213 1.12 9.97 -23.99
N ARG A 214 0.27 10.98 -24.10
CA ARG A 214 0.44 12.06 -25.06
C ARG A 214 1.04 13.27 -24.37
N LEU A 215 2.25 13.61 -24.75
CA LEU A 215 2.92 14.85 -24.35
C LEU A 215 2.68 15.92 -25.42
N PRO A 216 2.34 17.16 -25.05
CA PRO A 216 2.03 18.23 -26.02
C PRO A 216 3.15 18.52 -27.01
N GLN A 217 4.41 18.36 -26.59
CA GLN A 217 5.57 18.61 -27.46
C GLN A 217 5.81 17.51 -28.49
N PHE A 218 5.17 16.37 -28.38
CA PHE A 218 5.30 15.27 -29.31
C PHE A 218 4.05 15.13 -30.16
N GLU A 219 4.19 15.08 -31.47
CA GLU A 219 3.07 14.83 -32.38
C GLU A 219 2.42 13.46 -32.13
N ASN A 220 3.24 12.49 -31.66
CA ASN A 220 2.84 11.11 -31.45
C ASN A 220 2.80 10.74 -29.97
N MET A 221 1.97 9.76 -29.63
CA MET A 221 1.93 9.13 -28.33
C MET A 221 3.30 8.54 -27.98
N GLN A 222 3.79 8.82 -26.78
CA GLN A 222 5.02 8.24 -26.25
C GLN A 222 4.67 6.98 -25.47
N SER A 223 5.51 5.97 -25.54
CA SER A 223 5.26 4.69 -24.90
C SER A 223 6.52 4.13 -24.26
N GLU A 224 6.30 3.38 -23.20
CA GLU A 224 7.28 2.56 -22.51
C GLU A 224 6.78 1.12 -22.40
N TYR A 225 7.62 0.19 -22.80
CA TYR A 225 7.36 -1.24 -22.70
C TYR A 225 8.18 -1.79 -21.54
N ARG A 226 7.55 -2.59 -20.69
CA ARG A 226 8.16 -3.21 -19.53
C ARG A 226 7.98 -4.72 -19.62
N ALA A 227 9.02 -5.45 -19.27
CA ALA A 227 8.93 -6.88 -19.09
C ALA A 227 9.77 -7.29 -17.87
N SER A 228 9.23 -8.14 -17.02
CA SER A 228 9.94 -8.70 -15.89
C SER A 228 9.67 -10.18 -15.73
N ALA A 229 10.62 -10.86 -15.14
CA ALA A 229 10.52 -12.27 -14.77
C ALA A 229 11.14 -12.46 -13.39
N SER A 230 10.46 -13.17 -12.52
CA SER A 230 11.01 -13.56 -11.22
C SER A 230 10.83 -15.05 -10.96
N VAL A 231 11.78 -15.60 -10.19
CA VAL A 231 11.73 -16.97 -9.70
C VAL A 231 11.99 -16.95 -8.22
N LYS A 232 11.06 -17.50 -7.45
CA LYS A 232 11.16 -17.64 -6.01
C LYS A 232 11.21 -19.11 -5.63
N LEU A 233 12.20 -19.48 -4.83
CA LEU A 233 12.37 -20.82 -4.28
C LEU A 233 12.36 -20.70 -2.76
N VAL A 234 11.58 -21.54 -2.09
CA VAL A 234 11.50 -21.57 -0.62
C VAL A 234 11.47 -22.99 -0.12
N ARG A 235 12.27 -23.25 0.91
CA ARG A 235 12.25 -24.54 1.61
C ARG A 235 12.62 -24.36 3.07
N GLU A 236 11.96 -25.15 3.93
CA GLU A 236 12.26 -25.28 5.35
C GLU A 236 12.98 -26.60 5.64
N PHE A 237 14.04 -26.53 6.43
CA PHE A 237 14.81 -27.69 6.89
C PHE A 237 14.99 -27.60 8.42
N SER A 238 14.34 -28.45 9.17
CA SER A 238 14.50 -28.49 10.63
C SER A 238 14.45 -27.08 11.26
N ASP A 239 13.36 -26.35 11.05
CA ASP A 239 13.12 -24.97 11.50
C ASP A 239 14.01 -23.89 10.85
N ASN A 240 14.76 -24.24 9.81
CA ASN A 240 15.54 -23.27 9.05
C ASN A 240 14.84 -23.00 7.71
N LEU A 241 14.38 -21.78 7.52
CA LEU A 241 13.78 -21.36 6.25
C LEU A 241 14.86 -20.75 5.35
N ILE A 242 14.97 -21.27 4.14
CA ILE A 242 15.85 -20.74 3.10
C ILE A 242 14.98 -20.27 1.95
N ASN A 243 15.20 -19.06 1.48
CA ASN A 243 14.61 -18.56 0.27
C ASN A 243 15.69 -18.07 -0.71
N VAL A 244 15.43 -18.27 -1.99
CA VAL A 244 16.23 -17.76 -3.10
C VAL A 244 15.29 -17.06 -4.05
N ASP A 245 15.58 -15.80 -4.37
CA ASP A 245 14.83 -15.01 -5.32
C ASP A 245 15.76 -14.60 -6.46
N LEU A 246 15.28 -14.70 -7.70
CA LEU A 246 15.97 -14.25 -8.90
C LEU A 246 15.03 -13.33 -9.65
N ASP A 247 15.52 -12.19 -10.11
CA ASP A 247 14.74 -11.19 -10.81
C ASP A 247 15.43 -10.77 -12.10
N PHE A 248 14.64 -10.56 -13.12
CA PHE A 248 15.05 -9.93 -14.36
C PHE A 248 14.03 -8.85 -14.72
N GLY A 249 14.50 -7.72 -15.23
CA GLY A 249 13.65 -6.64 -15.72
C GLY A 249 14.23 -5.97 -16.96
N MET A 250 13.36 -5.55 -17.84
CA MET A 250 13.70 -4.81 -19.05
C MET A 250 12.67 -3.71 -19.28
N TRP A 251 13.16 -2.52 -19.57
CA TRP A 251 12.36 -1.34 -19.92
C TRP A 251 12.86 -0.81 -21.26
N GLN A 252 11.95 -0.46 -22.13
CA GLN A 252 12.26 0.08 -23.44
C GLN A 252 11.25 1.19 -23.79
N SER A 253 11.75 2.39 -24.05
CA SER A 253 10.92 3.51 -24.49
C SER A 253 10.87 3.64 -26.01
N THR A 254 9.92 4.46 -26.50
CA THR A 254 9.92 4.93 -27.89
C THR A 254 11.21 5.71 -28.21
N LYS A 255 11.53 5.82 -29.49
CA LYS A 255 12.77 6.49 -29.94
C LYS A 255 12.92 7.93 -29.46
N GLN A 256 11.81 8.64 -29.28
CA GLN A 256 11.84 10.05 -28.84
C GLN A 256 12.24 10.19 -27.37
N LEU A 257 11.85 9.25 -26.52
CA LEU A 257 12.32 9.16 -25.15
C LEU A 257 13.70 8.51 -25.05
N GLY A 258 14.00 7.58 -25.98
CA GLY A 258 15.36 7.13 -26.31
C GLY A 258 16.08 6.27 -25.29
N TYR A 259 15.43 5.74 -24.26
CA TYR A 259 16.08 4.90 -23.25
C TYR A 259 15.74 3.42 -23.34
N GLY A 260 16.60 2.59 -22.77
CA GLY A 260 16.37 1.17 -22.58
C GLY A 260 17.24 0.67 -21.43
N ASP A 261 16.63 0.01 -20.47
CA ASP A 261 17.25 -0.44 -19.24
C ASP A 261 17.12 -1.95 -19.10
N ILE A 262 18.13 -2.58 -18.54
CA ILE A 262 18.14 -4.00 -18.21
C ILE A 262 18.62 -4.14 -16.78
N ARG A 263 17.86 -4.91 -16.00
CA ARG A 263 18.14 -5.24 -14.62
C ARG A 263 18.20 -6.74 -14.44
N PHE A 264 19.15 -7.19 -13.67
CA PHE A 264 19.24 -8.59 -13.24
C PHE A 264 19.62 -8.62 -11.76
N GLY A 265 18.86 -9.34 -10.97
CA GLY A 265 19.06 -9.46 -9.54
C GLY A 265 18.91 -10.87 -9.02
N GLY A 266 19.41 -11.08 -7.83
CA GLY A 266 19.16 -12.29 -7.07
C GLY A 266 19.43 -12.08 -5.60
N SER A 267 18.72 -12.80 -4.75
CA SER A 267 18.90 -12.76 -3.32
C SER A 267 18.80 -14.14 -2.68
N VAL A 268 19.52 -14.32 -1.58
CA VAL A 268 19.41 -15.49 -0.72
C VAL A 268 19.06 -15.00 0.67
N GLY A 269 18.07 -15.64 1.28
CA GLY A 269 17.64 -15.35 2.63
C GLY A 269 17.58 -16.61 3.49
N TYR A 270 17.80 -16.39 4.76
CA TYR A 270 17.74 -17.39 5.80
C TYR A 270 16.91 -16.84 6.96
N ALA A 271 16.03 -17.67 7.52
CA ALA A 271 15.30 -17.33 8.73
C ALA A 271 15.23 -18.52 9.69
N ARG A 272 15.36 -18.25 10.99
CA ARG A 272 15.25 -19.25 12.04
C ARG A 272 14.80 -18.62 13.36
N ARG A 273 14.05 -19.41 14.13
CA ARG A 273 13.69 -19.08 15.52
C ARG A 273 14.57 -19.86 16.50
N PHE A 274 15.19 -19.12 17.42
CA PHE A 274 16.02 -19.64 18.52
C PHE A 274 15.34 -19.35 19.86
N GLY A 275 14.39 -20.19 20.27
CA GLY A 275 13.58 -19.93 21.47
C GLY A 275 12.79 -18.63 21.34
N PHE A 276 13.13 -17.62 22.12
CA PHE A 276 12.47 -16.29 22.10
C PHE A 276 13.09 -15.30 21.09
N VAL A 277 14.10 -15.69 20.33
CA VAL A 277 14.74 -14.83 19.33
C VAL A 277 14.44 -15.37 17.94
N SER A 278 13.88 -14.54 17.08
CA SER A 278 13.73 -14.81 15.65
C SER A 278 14.75 -14.01 14.86
N VAL A 279 15.50 -14.68 14.01
CA VAL A 279 16.56 -14.08 13.18
C VAL A 279 16.27 -14.31 11.72
N GLU A 280 16.32 -13.25 10.93
CA GLU A 280 16.37 -13.28 9.48
C GLU A 280 17.65 -12.61 9.02
N ALA A 281 18.24 -13.18 8.00
CA ALA A 281 19.36 -12.57 7.31
C ALA A 281 19.27 -12.88 5.82
N GLY A 282 19.67 -11.96 4.99
CA GLY A 282 19.71 -12.17 3.56
C GLY A 282 20.69 -11.23 2.89
N LEU A 283 21.12 -11.63 1.71
CA LEU A 283 21.99 -10.85 0.86
C LEU A 283 21.48 -10.90 -0.55
N GLY A 284 21.24 -9.74 -1.13
CA GLY A 284 20.90 -9.56 -2.52
C GLY A 284 22.03 -8.90 -3.30
N TYR A 285 22.04 -9.14 -4.57
CA TYR A 285 22.85 -8.46 -5.55
C TYR A 285 21.98 -8.03 -6.72
N LEU A 286 22.17 -6.80 -7.19
CA LEU A 286 21.45 -6.24 -8.32
C LEU A 286 22.45 -5.61 -9.30
N TYR A 287 22.40 -6.06 -10.54
CA TYR A 287 23.02 -5.42 -11.68
C TYR A 287 21.97 -4.62 -12.43
N ASP A 288 22.31 -3.37 -12.75
CA ASP A 288 21.41 -2.43 -13.42
C ASP A 288 22.20 -1.69 -14.51
N ARG A 289 21.76 -1.79 -15.75
CA ARG A 289 22.36 -1.13 -16.89
C ARG A 289 21.37 -0.17 -17.54
N VAL A 290 21.68 1.10 -17.43
CA VAL A 290 20.94 2.19 -18.10
C VAL A 290 21.63 2.50 -19.41
N LYS A 291 20.99 2.19 -20.54
CA LYS A 291 21.57 2.25 -21.88
C LYS A 291 22.05 3.66 -22.27
N MET A 292 21.29 4.70 -21.91
CA MET A 292 21.65 6.08 -22.25
C MET A 292 22.87 6.60 -21.52
N ARG A 293 23.23 5.98 -20.38
CA ARG A 293 24.44 6.35 -19.62
C ARG A 293 25.67 5.58 -20.03
N ASP A 294 25.50 4.52 -20.81
CA ASP A 294 26.52 3.48 -21.02
C ASP A 294 27.24 3.06 -19.72
N ARG A 295 26.47 3.11 -18.63
CA ARG A 295 26.96 2.87 -17.27
C ARG A 295 26.18 1.74 -16.63
N ALA A 296 26.91 0.77 -16.16
CA ALA A 296 26.37 -0.27 -15.30
C ALA A 296 26.54 0.08 -13.83
N SER A 297 25.55 -0.18 -13.02
CA SER A 297 25.59 -0.03 -11.58
C SER A 297 25.44 -1.40 -10.92
N HIS A 298 26.15 -1.59 -9.82
CA HIS A 298 26.16 -2.80 -9.03
C HIS A 298 25.73 -2.45 -7.61
N PHE A 299 24.71 -3.15 -7.11
CA PHE A 299 24.18 -2.91 -5.78
C PHE A 299 24.25 -4.19 -4.94
N ILE A 300 24.74 -4.06 -3.74
CA ILE A 300 24.69 -5.10 -2.72
C ILE A 300 23.53 -4.75 -1.77
N LEU A 301 22.61 -5.68 -1.57
CA LEU A 301 21.36 -5.45 -0.86
C LEU A 301 21.29 -6.36 0.38
N PRO A 302 21.93 -5.97 1.49
CA PRO A 302 21.83 -6.70 2.74
C PRO A 302 20.44 -6.52 3.36
N ARG A 303 19.95 -7.57 4.02
CA ARG A 303 18.76 -7.53 4.88
C ARG A 303 19.02 -8.35 6.13
N ALA A 304 18.61 -7.86 7.27
CA ALA A 304 18.68 -8.57 8.53
C ALA A 304 17.56 -8.09 9.45
N LYS A 305 16.94 -9.00 10.18
CA LYS A 305 15.96 -8.67 11.20
C LYS A 305 16.14 -9.59 12.40
N VAL A 306 16.17 -8.99 13.57
CA VAL A 306 16.20 -9.72 14.82
C VAL A 306 15.01 -9.25 15.65
N MET A 307 14.18 -10.18 16.06
CA MET A 307 13.02 -9.92 16.93
C MET A 307 13.13 -10.74 18.19
N PHE A 308 12.74 -10.14 19.30
CA PHE A 308 12.75 -10.77 20.61
C PHE A 308 11.31 -10.97 21.08
N ASP A 309 10.83 -12.21 21.00
CA ASP A 309 9.50 -12.60 21.46
C ASP A 309 9.55 -12.93 22.96
N LEU A 310 9.30 -11.94 23.78
CA LEU A 310 9.31 -12.08 25.23
C LEU A 310 7.95 -12.58 25.71
N GLU A 311 7.73 -13.88 25.64
CA GLU A 311 6.46 -14.62 25.85
C GLU A 311 5.59 -14.12 27.03
N LYS A 312 6.20 -13.54 28.07
CA LYS A 312 5.49 -13.03 29.25
C LYS A 312 5.12 -11.56 29.20
N ALA A 313 5.65 -10.80 28.25
CA ALA A 313 5.59 -9.34 28.31
C ALA A 313 4.66 -8.70 27.28
N SER A 314 4.08 -9.46 26.35
CA SER A 314 3.34 -8.89 25.20
C SER A 314 4.12 -7.77 24.50
N PHE A 315 5.46 -7.82 24.58
CA PHE A 315 6.41 -6.82 24.12
C PHE A 315 7.42 -7.48 23.19
N VAL A 316 7.45 -7.03 21.95
CA VAL A 316 8.30 -7.57 20.88
C VAL A 316 9.21 -6.48 20.34
N PRO A 317 10.40 -6.30 20.90
CA PRO A 317 11.38 -5.39 20.31
C PRO A 317 12.04 -6.03 19.09
N TYR A 318 12.45 -5.18 18.15
CA TYR A 318 13.16 -5.62 16.94
C TYR A 318 14.23 -4.63 16.51
N VAL A 319 15.20 -5.15 15.77
CA VAL A 319 16.17 -4.38 14.99
C VAL A 319 16.09 -4.88 13.56
N GLU A 320 16.01 -3.98 12.59
CA GLU A 320 15.88 -4.32 11.18
C GLU A 320 16.86 -3.51 10.34
N LEU A 321 17.58 -4.20 9.46
CA LEU A 321 18.33 -3.65 8.36
C LEU A 321 17.65 -4.10 7.07
N SER A 322 17.23 -3.15 6.24
CA SER A 322 16.67 -3.43 4.93
C SER A 322 17.36 -2.60 3.85
N SER A 323 17.29 -3.06 2.62
CA SER A 323 17.81 -2.33 1.48
C SER A 323 16.98 -2.59 0.24
N GLY A 324 16.92 -1.62 -0.67
CA GLY A 324 16.16 -1.72 -1.90
C GLY A 324 16.61 -0.70 -2.94
N VAL A 325 16.30 -1.01 -4.20
CA VAL A 325 16.53 -0.11 -5.35
C VAL A 325 15.19 0.15 -6.03
N SER A 326 14.79 1.42 -6.07
CA SER A 326 13.63 1.88 -6.83
C SER A 326 14.06 2.25 -8.25
N HIS A 327 13.34 1.73 -9.23
CA HIS A 327 13.57 2.07 -10.63
C HIS A 327 12.87 3.39 -10.98
N ASN A 328 13.61 4.33 -11.57
CA ASN A 328 13.13 5.64 -11.95
C ASN A 328 12.93 5.69 -13.47
N ASP A 329 11.86 5.08 -13.96
CA ASP A 329 11.42 5.16 -15.36
C ASP A 329 10.39 6.27 -15.57
N VAL A 330 9.99 6.50 -16.82
CA VAL A 330 9.01 7.53 -17.17
C VAL A 330 7.68 7.27 -16.52
N ALA A 331 7.21 6.03 -16.57
CA ALA A 331 5.93 5.66 -16.00
C ALA A 331 5.89 5.91 -14.49
N SER A 332 6.96 5.52 -13.77
CA SER A 332 7.08 5.74 -12.33
C SER A 332 7.16 7.23 -11.98
N LEU A 333 7.89 8.04 -12.74
CA LEU A 333 7.98 9.47 -12.51
C LEU A 333 6.61 10.17 -12.68
N TYR A 334 5.88 9.86 -13.76
CA TYR A 334 4.54 10.43 -13.96
C TYR A 334 3.50 9.89 -12.97
N ALA A 335 3.66 8.68 -12.45
CA ALA A 335 2.83 8.18 -11.36
C ALA A 335 3.08 8.96 -10.06
N LEU A 336 4.31 9.43 -9.81
CA LEU A 336 4.64 10.28 -8.67
C LEU A 336 4.15 11.71 -8.84
N ASN A 337 4.27 12.27 -10.05
CA ASN A 337 3.79 13.62 -10.36
C ASN A 337 3.31 13.72 -11.81
N PRO A 338 1.99 13.79 -12.05
CA PRO A 338 1.44 13.85 -13.40
C PRO A 338 1.71 15.19 -14.12
N TYR A 339 2.23 16.21 -13.44
CA TYR A 339 2.49 17.55 -13.95
C TYR A 339 3.95 17.81 -14.26
N ILE A 340 4.75 16.75 -14.46
CA ILE A 340 6.16 16.91 -14.84
C ILE A 340 6.27 17.64 -16.18
N ASP A 341 7.20 18.59 -16.23
CA ASP A 341 7.62 19.24 -17.46
C ASP A 341 8.27 18.23 -18.41
N SER A 342 7.72 18.11 -19.58
CA SER A 342 8.14 17.11 -20.55
C SER A 342 9.54 17.36 -21.14
N GLU A 343 10.02 18.61 -21.19
CA GLU A 343 11.42 18.90 -21.57
C GLU A 343 12.38 18.40 -20.48
N SER A 344 12.02 18.60 -19.21
CA SER A 344 12.76 18.07 -18.07
C SER A 344 12.78 16.54 -18.07
N VAL A 345 11.68 15.87 -18.41
CA VAL A 345 11.64 14.41 -18.51
C VAL A 345 12.63 13.91 -19.55
N VAL A 346 12.61 14.45 -20.76
CA VAL A 346 13.51 14.01 -21.84
C VAL A 346 14.97 14.25 -21.50
N SER A 347 15.29 15.38 -20.90
CA SER A 347 16.67 15.71 -20.52
C SER A 347 17.15 14.97 -19.27
N SER A 348 16.30 14.82 -18.27
CA SER A 348 16.65 14.21 -16.98
C SER A 348 16.65 12.68 -17.02
N LEU A 349 15.74 12.04 -17.77
CA LEU A 349 15.68 10.57 -17.86
C LEU A 349 16.96 9.95 -18.39
N SER A 350 17.60 10.61 -19.35
CA SER A 350 18.91 10.17 -19.86
C SER A 350 19.97 10.12 -18.77
N THR A 351 19.79 10.87 -17.70
CA THR A 351 20.73 11.02 -16.60
C THR A 351 20.20 10.58 -15.23
N MET A 352 18.90 10.26 -15.11
CA MET A 352 18.25 9.91 -13.85
C MET A 352 18.75 8.56 -13.32
N PRO A 353 19.39 8.51 -12.15
CA PRO A 353 19.78 7.26 -11.53
C PRO A 353 18.58 6.57 -10.83
N ASN A 354 18.71 5.27 -10.63
CA ASN A 354 17.84 4.56 -9.74
C ASN A 354 18.14 4.89 -8.28
N THR A 355 17.12 5.00 -7.47
CA THR A 355 17.24 5.35 -6.06
C THR A 355 17.59 4.11 -5.24
N LEU A 356 18.72 4.12 -4.54
CA LEU A 356 19.13 3.09 -3.59
C LEU A 356 18.87 3.56 -2.17
N ASN A 357 18.18 2.74 -1.38
CA ASN A 357 17.96 2.98 0.04
C ASN A 357 18.53 1.86 0.91
N TYR A 358 19.25 2.24 1.97
CA TYR A 358 19.60 1.40 3.10
C TYR A 358 18.91 1.93 4.34
N ASN A 359 18.06 1.13 4.93
CA ASN A 359 17.29 1.45 6.12
C ASN A 359 17.81 0.66 7.32
N LEU A 360 18.11 1.33 8.42
CA LEU A 360 18.38 0.72 9.71
C LEU A 360 17.37 1.24 10.71
N SER A 361 16.56 0.36 11.28
CA SER A 361 15.53 0.74 12.22
C SER A 361 15.53 -0.16 13.45
N LEU A 362 15.09 0.39 14.54
CA LEU A 362 14.79 -0.32 15.78
C LEU A 362 13.41 0.11 16.27
N GLY A 363 12.68 -0.82 16.80
CA GLY A 363 11.33 -0.54 17.27
C GLY A 363 10.80 -1.65 18.15
N PHE A 364 9.56 -1.51 18.53
CA PHE A 364 8.87 -2.53 19.30
C PHE A 364 7.37 -2.47 19.08
N THR A 365 6.71 -3.59 19.30
CA THR A 365 5.26 -3.71 19.34
C THR A 365 4.84 -4.22 20.71
N VAL A 366 3.80 -3.62 21.27
CA VAL A 366 3.18 -4.02 22.54
C VAL A 366 1.72 -4.35 22.28
N THR A 367 1.28 -5.49 22.82
CA THR A 367 -0.12 -5.90 22.77
C THR A 367 -0.58 -6.24 24.18
N ILE A 368 -1.58 -5.53 24.68
CA ILE A 368 -2.12 -5.68 26.04
C ILE A 368 -3.65 -5.77 26.03
N PHE A 369 -4.24 -6.04 27.18
CA PHE A 369 -5.69 -6.18 27.36
C PHE A 369 -6.32 -7.20 26.40
N GLU A 370 -5.77 -8.43 26.35
CA GLU A 370 -6.29 -9.48 25.46
C GLU A 370 -6.36 -9.04 23.99
N SER A 371 -5.32 -8.38 23.52
CA SER A 371 -5.20 -7.85 22.16
C SER A 371 -6.14 -6.68 21.82
N ARG A 372 -6.78 -6.07 22.81
CA ARG A 372 -7.63 -4.88 22.59
C ARG A 372 -6.84 -3.60 22.38
N PHE A 373 -5.61 -3.54 22.89
CA PHE A 373 -4.72 -2.41 22.66
C PHE A 373 -3.39 -2.90 22.11
N THR A 374 -3.09 -2.45 20.89
CA THR A 374 -1.80 -2.66 20.23
C THR A 374 -1.16 -1.32 19.97
N TYR A 375 0.10 -1.21 20.30
CA TYR A 375 0.85 0.00 20.04
C TYR A 375 2.26 -0.37 19.56
N HIS A 376 2.78 0.40 18.61
CA HIS A 376 4.13 0.24 18.10
C HIS A 376 4.85 1.59 18.05
N ALA A 377 6.16 1.55 18.23
CA ALA A 377 7.01 2.70 18.01
C ALA A 377 8.32 2.25 17.37
N TYR A 378 8.87 3.12 16.55
CA TYR A 378 10.12 2.87 15.85
C TYR A 378 10.91 4.15 15.63
N VAL A 379 12.22 3.99 15.49
CA VAL A 379 13.15 5.02 15.06
C VAL A 379 14.18 4.38 14.13
N GLY A 380 14.64 5.13 13.16
CA GLY A 380 15.63 4.60 12.23
C GLY A 380 16.34 5.69 11.42
N VAL A 381 17.23 5.22 10.57
CA VAL A 381 18.00 6.05 9.65
C VAL A 381 17.96 5.42 8.27
N ASP A 382 17.67 6.26 7.27
CA ASP A 382 17.79 5.92 5.86
C ASP A 382 19.05 6.58 5.27
N PHE A 383 19.83 5.79 4.55
CA PHE A 383 20.90 6.26 3.70
C PHE A 383 20.44 6.13 2.25
N ILE A 384 19.98 7.24 1.69
CA ILE A 384 19.35 7.25 0.37
C ILE A 384 20.35 7.84 -0.63
N ARG A 385 20.72 7.05 -1.61
CA ARG A 385 21.49 7.49 -2.74
C ARG A 385 20.56 7.77 -3.91
N ASP A 386 20.74 8.93 -4.53
CA ASP A 386 19.98 9.35 -5.69
C ASP A 386 18.44 9.44 -5.40
N GLN A 387 18.05 10.05 -4.27
CA GLN A 387 16.66 10.39 -3.98
C GLN A 387 16.16 11.47 -4.94
N LEU A 388 14.93 11.34 -5.38
CA LEU A 388 14.28 12.30 -6.26
C LEU A 388 13.88 13.56 -5.48
N PHE A 389 14.27 14.72 -5.98
CA PHE A 389 13.89 16.04 -5.47
C PHE A 389 13.16 16.81 -6.55
N TRP A 390 11.97 17.27 -6.21
CA TRP A 390 11.09 17.98 -7.11
C TRP A 390 11.25 19.48 -6.97
N TYR A 391 11.18 20.20 -8.09
CA TYR A 391 11.25 21.65 -8.14
C TYR A 391 10.23 22.20 -9.14
N ILE A 392 9.87 23.47 -9.02
CA ILE A 392 9.00 24.17 -9.97
C ILE A 392 9.88 24.63 -11.13
N SER A 393 9.65 24.06 -12.32
CA SER A 393 10.35 24.43 -13.55
C SER A 393 9.69 25.60 -14.26
N ARG A 394 8.35 25.59 -14.29
CA ARG A 394 7.46 26.61 -14.88
C ARG A 394 6.18 26.70 -14.06
N PRO A 395 5.34 27.75 -14.24
CA PRO A 395 4.06 27.82 -13.56
C PRO A 395 3.20 26.58 -13.79
N GLY A 396 2.97 25.79 -12.70
CA GLY A 396 2.19 24.55 -12.74
C GLY A 396 2.90 23.34 -13.35
N GLU A 397 4.20 23.43 -13.64
CA GLU A 397 5.02 22.33 -14.13
C GLU A 397 6.23 22.08 -13.24
N PHE A 398 6.70 20.84 -13.21
CA PHE A 398 7.72 20.39 -12.26
C PHE A 398 8.86 19.68 -12.97
N GLY A 399 10.07 19.99 -12.51
CA GLY A 399 11.26 19.19 -12.81
C GLY A 399 11.62 18.28 -11.65
N VAL A 400 12.51 17.34 -11.90
CA VAL A 400 13.02 16.39 -10.92
C VAL A 400 14.49 16.14 -11.14
N ASP A 401 15.26 16.14 -10.05
CA ASP A 401 16.68 15.78 -10.01
C ASP A 401 16.96 14.81 -8.86
N ALA A 402 18.08 14.11 -8.93
CA ALA A 402 18.46 13.11 -7.95
C ALA A 402 19.65 13.55 -7.08
N TYR A 403 19.52 13.48 -5.77
CA TYR A 403 20.55 13.83 -4.79
C TYR A 403 20.61 12.83 -3.64
N ASN A 404 21.76 12.72 -3.01
CA ASN A 404 21.92 11.89 -1.82
C ASN A 404 21.26 12.55 -0.61
N ASN A 405 20.59 11.75 0.19
CA ASN A 405 19.94 12.14 1.43
C ASN A 405 20.23 11.16 2.56
N ASN A 406 20.41 11.68 3.75
CA ASN A 406 20.41 10.90 4.98
C ASN A 406 19.18 11.32 5.80
N ARG A 407 18.27 10.40 6.03
CA ARG A 407 17.00 10.66 6.72
C ARG A 407 17.01 9.99 8.07
N ILE A 408 16.72 10.72 9.12
CA ILE A 408 16.37 10.15 10.43
C ILE A 408 14.86 10.17 10.51
N PHE A 409 14.25 9.04 10.83
CA PHE A 409 12.80 8.94 10.93
C PHE A 409 12.38 8.29 12.24
N MET A 410 11.18 8.63 12.69
CA MET A 410 10.53 8.00 13.84
C MET A 410 9.03 7.93 13.61
N GLY A 411 8.39 6.96 14.26
CA GLY A 411 6.94 6.86 14.21
C GLY A 411 6.36 6.10 15.39
N VAL A 412 5.10 6.37 15.62
CA VAL A 412 4.27 5.69 16.62
C VAL A 412 2.91 5.40 16.02
N GLY A 413 2.36 4.24 16.34
CA GLY A 413 1.01 3.89 15.97
C GLY A 413 0.32 3.15 17.11
N ALA A 414 -0.99 3.34 17.24
CA ALA A 414 -1.78 2.69 18.26
C ALA A 414 -3.15 2.30 17.70
N LYS A 415 -3.60 1.12 18.07
CA LYS A 415 -4.95 0.63 17.81
C LYS A 415 -5.60 0.21 19.12
N TYR A 416 -6.79 0.71 19.38
CA TYR A 416 -7.51 0.41 20.62
C TYR A 416 -8.98 0.03 20.33
N LEU A 417 -9.39 -1.09 20.90
CA LEU A 417 -10.74 -1.65 20.81
C LEU A 417 -11.39 -1.65 22.21
N PRO A 418 -11.82 -0.48 22.73
CA PRO A 418 -12.31 -0.38 24.11
C PRO A 418 -13.56 -1.20 24.39
N ILE A 419 -14.46 -1.24 23.43
CA ILE A 419 -15.73 -1.99 23.49
C ILE A 419 -16.01 -2.61 22.12
N ALA A 420 -16.91 -3.59 22.11
CA ALA A 420 -17.33 -4.22 20.85
C ALA A 420 -17.85 -3.15 19.87
N GLY A 421 -17.37 -3.19 18.64
CA GLY A 421 -17.75 -2.27 17.57
C GLY A 421 -17.05 -0.92 17.55
N LEU A 422 -16.29 -0.54 18.59
CA LEU A 422 -15.52 0.71 18.60
C LEU A 422 -14.04 0.45 18.36
N GLU A 423 -13.51 1.04 17.31
CA GLU A 423 -12.10 1.00 16.94
C GLU A 423 -11.54 2.43 16.92
N LEU A 424 -10.44 2.64 17.64
CA LEU A 424 -9.67 3.86 17.64
C LEU A 424 -8.29 3.58 17.06
N GLY A 425 -7.86 4.35 16.08
CA GLY A 425 -6.54 4.26 15.45
C GLY A 425 -5.83 5.60 15.50
N LEU A 426 -4.53 5.57 15.75
CA LEU A 426 -3.63 6.71 15.71
C LEU A 426 -2.34 6.27 15.04
N ASP A 427 -1.86 7.06 14.07
CA ASP A 427 -0.56 6.91 13.45
C ASP A 427 0.10 8.29 13.38
N PHE A 428 1.38 8.36 13.68
CA PHE A 428 2.18 9.55 13.58
C PHE A 428 3.58 9.20 13.14
N SER A 429 4.11 9.93 12.17
CA SER A 429 5.48 9.81 11.70
C SER A 429 6.13 11.18 11.52
N TYR A 430 7.41 11.21 11.77
CA TYR A 430 8.25 12.39 11.59
C TYR A 430 9.59 11.96 10.99
N HIS A 431 10.11 12.75 10.05
CA HIS A 431 11.44 12.54 9.54
C HIS A 431 12.20 13.88 9.40
N PHE A 432 13.50 13.77 9.56
CA PHE A 432 14.44 14.85 9.36
C PHE A 432 15.43 14.46 8.26
N ASP A 433 15.53 15.30 7.23
CA ASP A 433 16.36 15.08 6.06
C ASP A 433 17.64 15.92 6.12
N ASN A 434 18.77 15.29 5.80
CA ASN A 434 20.05 15.97 5.61
C ASN A 434 20.56 15.67 4.20
N HIS A 435 20.05 16.45 3.24
CA HIS A 435 20.32 16.27 1.81
C HIS A 435 21.29 17.32 1.25
N LYS A 436 21.90 16.98 0.10
CA LYS A 436 22.79 17.87 -0.66
C LYS A 436 22.08 18.58 -1.81
N SER A 437 20.76 18.40 -1.92
CA SER A 437 19.96 19.06 -2.94
C SER A 437 19.89 20.57 -2.71
N PRO A 438 19.96 21.41 -3.75
CA PRO A 438 19.64 22.84 -3.66
C PRO A 438 18.14 23.09 -3.52
N TYR A 439 17.31 22.07 -3.78
CA TYR A 439 15.86 22.17 -3.70
C TYR A 439 15.35 21.84 -2.30
N ALA A 440 14.32 22.55 -1.90
CA ALA A 440 13.64 22.26 -0.63
C ALA A 440 12.95 20.89 -0.66
N GLN A 441 12.72 20.34 0.53
CA GLN A 441 11.99 19.09 0.67
C GLN A 441 10.51 19.29 0.33
N SER A 442 10.07 18.66 -0.75
CA SER A 442 8.68 18.70 -1.21
C SER A 442 7.76 17.72 -0.45
N GLU A 443 8.32 16.76 0.25
CA GLU A 443 7.60 15.81 1.12
C GLU A 443 7.33 16.43 2.49
N PRO A 444 6.16 16.17 3.12
CA PRO A 444 5.89 16.65 4.47
C PRO A 444 6.74 15.87 5.48
N GLN A 445 7.53 16.56 6.28
CA GLN A 445 8.37 15.95 7.33
C GLN A 445 7.54 15.34 8.46
N MET A 446 6.31 15.79 8.65
CA MET A 446 5.41 15.33 9.69
C MET A 446 4.10 14.84 9.07
N CYS A 447 3.72 13.61 9.37
CA CYS A 447 2.45 13.04 8.98
C CYS A 447 1.75 12.44 10.19
N GLY A 448 0.44 12.63 10.26
CA GLY A 448 -0.38 12.03 11.31
C GLY A 448 -1.74 11.59 10.77
N ALA A 449 -2.29 10.54 11.34
CA ALA A 449 -3.63 10.07 11.05
C ALA A 449 -4.34 9.64 12.32
N VAL A 450 -5.60 10.00 12.44
CA VAL A 450 -6.50 9.52 13.49
C VAL A 450 -7.73 8.95 12.82
N ASN A 451 -8.16 7.79 13.25
CA ASN A 451 -9.39 7.21 12.78
C ASN A 451 -10.21 6.63 13.93
N ILE A 452 -11.50 6.87 13.89
CA ILE A 452 -12.49 6.37 14.83
C ILE A 452 -13.57 5.70 14.00
N ARG A 453 -13.82 4.42 14.26
CA ARG A 453 -14.92 3.67 13.66
C ARG A 453 -15.80 3.13 14.77
N TYR A 454 -17.10 3.29 14.62
CA TYR A 454 -18.06 2.72 15.56
C TYR A 454 -19.19 2.05 14.81
N THR A 455 -19.37 0.77 15.04
CA THR A 455 -20.47 -0.02 14.49
C THR A 455 -21.44 -0.35 15.61
N LEU A 456 -22.69 0.10 15.45
CA LEU A 456 -23.76 -0.12 16.41
C LEU A 456 -24.98 -0.73 15.68
N ARG A 457 -25.18 -2.01 15.80
CA ARG A 457 -26.23 -2.75 15.06
C ARG A 457 -26.07 -2.51 13.55
N ASP A 458 -27.06 -1.86 12.92
CA ASP A 458 -27.11 -1.58 11.50
C ASP A 458 -26.44 -0.24 11.13
N TRP A 459 -25.96 0.51 12.11
CA TRP A 459 -25.30 1.81 11.90
C TRP A 459 -23.79 1.68 11.95
N SER A 460 -23.13 2.33 11.03
CA SER A 460 -21.68 2.54 11.01
C SER A 460 -21.35 4.03 11.05
N PHE A 461 -20.43 4.40 11.91
CA PHE A 461 -19.94 5.78 12.05
C PHE A 461 -18.43 5.79 11.83
N TYR A 462 -17.98 6.80 11.13
CA TYR A 462 -16.56 7.01 10.87
C TYR A 462 -16.20 8.47 11.09
N VAL A 463 -15.07 8.71 11.76
CA VAL A 463 -14.41 10.02 11.83
C VAL A 463 -12.93 9.77 11.58
N GLY A 464 -12.36 10.51 10.62
CA GLY A 464 -10.94 10.41 10.27
C GLY A 464 -10.32 11.78 10.17
N GLY A 465 -9.10 11.92 10.67
CA GLY A 465 -8.29 13.12 10.54
C GLY A 465 -6.93 12.78 9.97
N LYS A 466 -6.39 13.63 9.08
CA LYS A 466 -5.07 13.50 8.51
C LYS A 466 -4.31 14.82 8.65
N LEU A 467 -3.17 14.76 9.30
CA LEU A 467 -2.25 15.88 9.49
C LEU A 467 -1.11 15.76 8.48
N LEU A 468 -0.86 16.84 7.74
CA LEU A 468 0.29 16.97 6.85
C LEU A 468 1.10 18.18 7.29
N GLY A 469 2.36 17.98 7.62
CA GLY A 469 3.31 19.02 7.99
C GLY A 469 3.57 20.01 6.86
N SER A 470 4.09 21.15 7.22
CA SER A 470 4.53 22.17 6.26
C SER A 470 5.64 21.62 5.37
N ARG A 471 5.66 22.06 4.12
CA ARG A 471 6.67 21.73 3.11
C ARG A 471 6.82 22.88 2.13
N SER A 472 7.87 22.87 1.34
CA SER A 472 8.06 23.90 0.33
C SER A 472 8.60 23.31 -0.97
N TRP A 473 8.35 24.02 -2.04
CA TRP A 473 8.85 23.72 -3.37
C TRP A 473 9.72 24.87 -3.83
N THR A 474 10.94 24.57 -4.22
CA THR A 474 11.88 25.56 -4.77
C THR A 474 11.51 25.83 -6.22
N SER A 475 11.47 27.10 -6.61
CA SER A 475 11.38 27.50 -8.01
C SER A 475 12.79 27.69 -8.57
N VAL A 476 13.01 27.19 -9.77
CA VAL A 476 14.25 27.47 -10.54
C VAL A 476 14.10 28.71 -11.44
N ASP A 477 12.88 29.18 -11.65
CA ASP A 477 12.60 30.44 -12.32
C ASP A 477 12.81 31.58 -11.34
N GLU A 478 13.80 32.46 -11.61
CA GLU A 478 14.13 33.61 -10.77
C GLU A 478 12.98 34.62 -10.63
N GLN A 479 12.02 34.60 -11.56
CA GLN A 479 10.83 35.45 -11.54
C GLN A 479 9.70 34.89 -10.65
N MET A 480 9.79 33.63 -10.23
CA MET A 480 8.79 32.96 -9.43
C MET A 480 9.31 32.69 -8.01
N PRO A 481 8.55 33.07 -6.98
CA PRO A 481 8.93 32.75 -5.60
C PRO A 481 8.80 31.25 -5.33
N ASN A 482 9.57 30.77 -4.37
CA ASN A 482 9.35 29.45 -3.78
C ASN A 482 7.92 29.32 -3.25
N PHE A 483 7.34 28.13 -3.38
CA PHE A 483 5.99 27.88 -2.95
C PHE A 483 5.96 27.14 -1.62
N ALA A 484 5.48 27.84 -0.56
CA ALA A 484 5.32 27.25 0.76
C ALA A 484 3.91 26.68 0.95
N MET A 485 3.83 25.44 1.39
CA MET A 485 2.60 24.77 1.78
C MET A 485 2.52 24.73 3.30
N PRO A 486 1.49 25.32 3.90
CA PRO A 486 1.33 25.30 5.35
C PRO A 486 0.98 23.90 5.85
N THR A 487 1.17 23.68 7.15
CA THR A 487 0.60 22.51 7.82
C THR A 487 -0.91 22.47 7.63
N THR A 488 -1.46 21.34 7.22
CA THR A 488 -2.87 21.14 6.95
C THR A 488 -3.44 19.97 7.73
N PHE A 489 -4.69 20.09 8.12
CA PHE A 489 -5.46 19.02 8.73
C PHE A 489 -6.71 18.75 7.90
N ASP A 490 -6.82 17.55 7.36
CA ASP A 490 -7.98 17.06 6.63
C ASP A 490 -8.87 16.27 7.59
N LEU A 491 -10.10 16.73 7.79
CA LEU A 491 -11.09 16.06 8.62
C LEU A 491 -12.21 15.49 7.75
N GLY A 492 -12.47 14.22 7.89
CA GLY A 492 -13.59 13.53 7.26
C GLY A 492 -14.47 12.83 8.30
N ALA A 493 -15.74 12.72 8.00
CA ALA A 493 -16.69 11.96 8.82
C ALA A 493 -17.72 11.27 7.92
N GLY A 494 -18.28 10.17 8.38
CA GLY A 494 -19.29 9.45 7.62
C GLY A 494 -20.23 8.66 8.50
N VAL A 495 -21.38 8.37 7.95
CA VAL A 495 -22.41 7.52 8.54
C VAL A 495 -22.93 6.56 7.48
N GLY A 496 -23.11 5.30 7.85
CA GLY A 496 -23.72 4.27 7.03
C GLY A 496 -24.86 3.61 7.77
N TYR A 497 -25.83 3.13 7.03
CA TYR A 497 -26.95 2.35 7.53
C TYR A 497 -27.16 1.11 6.67
N CYS A 498 -27.04 -0.06 7.28
CA CYS A 498 -27.29 -1.35 6.63
C CYS A 498 -28.80 -1.61 6.62
N ILE A 499 -29.43 -1.51 5.46
CA ILE A 499 -30.86 -1.81 5.28
C ILE A 499 -31.11 -3.29 5.49
N ASN A 500 -30.16 -4.10 5.05
CA ASN A 500 -30.12 -5.54 5.26
C ASN A 500 -28.65 -6.01 5.12
N ASN A 501 -28.38 -7.30 5.32
CA ASN A 501 -27.01 -7.85 5.22
C ASN A 501 -26.34 -7.70 3.84
N ARG A 502 -27.00 -7.04 2.88
CA ARG A 502 -26.53 -6.91 1.50
C ARG A 502 -26.44 -5.47 1.00
N VAL A 503 -27.20 -4.56 1.61
CA VAL A 503 -27.34 -3.18 1.14
C VAL A 503 -27.06 -2.22 2.27
N GLU A 504 -26.07 -1.36 2.06
CA GLU A 504 -25.73 -0.24 2.94
C GLU A 504 -25.88 1.08 2.17
N VAL A 505 -26.56 2.05 2.75
CA VAL A 505 -26.57 3.43 2.27
C VAL A 505 -25.68 4.25 3.19
N PHE A 506 -24.91 5.18 2.62
CA PHE A 506 -23.98 5.98 3.41
C PHE A 506 -23.89 7.43 2.92
N ALA A 507 -23.49 8.30 3.85
CA ALA A 507 -23.07 9.65 3.57
C ALA A 507 -21.70 9.90 4.20
N LYS A 508 -20.80 10.57 3.46
CA LYS A 508 -19.46 10.93 3.94
C LYS A 508 -19.16 12.40 3.64
N GLY A 509 -18.64 13.12 4.63
CA GLY A 509 -18.06 14.43 4.48
C GLY A 509 -16.54 14.33 4.30
N GLN A 510 -15.99 15.15 3.43
CA GLN A 510 -14.55 15.25 3.15
C GLN A 510 -14.11 16.68 3.33
N ASN A 511 -12.88 16.87 3.81
CA ASN A 511 -12.30 18.19 4.07
C ASN A 511 -13.27 19.12 4.81
N LEU A 512 -13.89 18.63 5.91
CA LEU A 512 -14.93 19.33 6.66
C LEU A 512 -14.47 20.66 7.25
N LEU A 513 -13.16 20.86 7.40
CA LEU A 513 -12.57 22.11 7.84
C LEU A 513 -12.40 23.13 6.71
N ASN A 514 -12.72 22.74 5.47
CA ASN A 514 -12.53 23.54 4.27
C ASN A 514 -11.08 24.05 4.11
N SER A 515 -10.12 23.23 4.51
CA SER A 515 -8.70 23.55 4.42
C SER A 515 -8.23 23.49 2.96
N LYS A 516 -7.30 24.36 2.58
CA LYS A 516 -6.67 24.28 1.25
C LYS A 516 -5.54 23.25 1.31
N ILE A 517 -5.83 22.04 0.88
CA ILE A 517 -4.93 20.89 0.91
C ILE A 517 -4.25 20.79 -0.44
N TYR A 518 -2.95 20.99 -0.47
CA TYR A 518 -2.16 20.90 -1.70
C TYR A 518 -1.60 19.48 -1.89
N ASP A 519 -1.75 18.95 -3.10
CA ASP A 519 -1.08 17.73 -3.53
C ASP A 519 0.31 18.05 -4.08
N TYR A 520 0.38 19.06 -4.95
CA TYR A 520 1.61 19.63 -5.52
C TYR A 520 1.57 21.14 -5.41
N ALA A 521 2.69 21.82 -5.64
CA ALA A 521 2.69 23.28 -5.69
C ALA A 521 1.62 23.77 -6.68
N HIS A 522 0.78 24.70 -6.22
CA HIS A 522 -0.36 25.25 -6.97
C HIS A 522 -1.53 24.28 -7.27
N TYR A 523 -1.39 22.96 -7.03
CA TYR A 523 -2.46 21.98 -7.22
C TYR A 523 -3.05 21.56 -5.86
N TYR A 524 -4.35 21.73 -5.69
CA TYR A 524 -5.03 21.47 -4.42
C TYR A 524 -6.33 20.69 -4.61
N GLN A 525 -6.68 19.99 -3.57
CA GLN A 525 -7.91 19.23 -3.47
C GLN A 525 -9.14 20.15 -3.36
N PRO A 526 -10.36 19.66 -3.69
CA PRO A 526 -11.58 20.40 -3.42
C PRO A 526 -11.69 20.80 -1.94
N GLY A 527 -12.40 21.91 -1.68
CA GLY A 527 -12.79 22.30 -0.33
C GLY A 527 -13.77 21.32 0.32
N ALA A 528 -14.45 21.79 1.35
CA ALA A 528 -15.43 20.97 2.06
C ALA A 528 -16.46 20.36 1.11
N GLY A 529 -16.68 19.08 1.24
CA GLY A 529 -17.56 18.32 0.36
C GLY A 529 -18.33 17.21 1.08
N VAL A 530 -19.42 16.80 0.45
CA VAL A 530 -20.28 15.72 0.91
C VAL A 530 -20.55 14.76 -0.24
N LYS A 531 -20.42 13.47 0.01
CA LYS A 531 -20.80 12.41 -0.93
C LYS A 531 -21.85 11.51 -0.29
N VAL A 532 -22.81 11.06 -1.08
CA VAL A 532 -23.80 10.04 -0.69
C VAL A 532 -23.68 8.85 -1.63
N GLY A 533 -23.90 7.68 -1.11
CA GLY A 533 -23.70 6.48 -1.90
C GLY A 533 -24.40 5.26 -1.35
N VAL A 534 -24.27 4.20 -2.13
CA VAL A 534 -24.78 2.87 -1.81
C VAL A 534 -23.69 1.84 -1.99
N LYS A 535 -23.70 0.85 -1.12
CA LYS A 535 -22.86 -0.34 -1.19
C LYS A 535 -23.78 -1.55 -1.20
N VAL A 536 -23.53 -2.45 -2.12
CA VAL A 536 -24.31 -3.67 -2.32
C VAL A 536 -23.36 -4.85 -2.44
N ASP A 537 -23.61 -5.92 -1.69
CA ASP A 537 -22.79 -7.12 -1.73
C ASP A 537 -23.66 -8.41 -1.61
N PHE A 538 -23.45 -9.41 -2.49
CA PHE A 538 -24.13 -10.72 -2.46
C PHE A 538 -23.18 -11.88 -2.66
#